data_74520c732ad2be542cb6de490b785f8c
#
_entry.id   74520c732ad2be542cb6de490b785f8c
#
_cell.length_a   1.000
_cell.length_b   1.000
_cell.length_c   1.000
_cell.angle_alpha   90.00
_cell.angle_beta   90.00
_cell.angle_gamma   90.00
#
_symmetry.space_group_name_H-M   'P 1'
#
loop_
_entity.id
_entity.type
_entity.pdbx_description
1 polymer ?
#
loop_
_entity_poly.entity_id
_entity_poly.type
_entity_poly.pdbx_seq_one_letter_code
_entity_poly.pdbx_strand_id
1 'polypeptide(L)'
;VIHLQNVSKTYHSKSGNVDAVKDVNLDIDKGEIFGIIGYSGAGKSSLIRLLNGLELPTEGIVEVAGNRINEVSNAKLRKARQEISMIFQHFNLLWSRTVRQNIMFPLEIAGVPTSKRRARANELIKLVGLEGKENAYPSQLSGGQKQRVGIARALANDPKVLLCDEATSALDPQTTDSILELLADINKRLGLTIVLITHEMHVIRKICHRVAVMENGRIVEEGEVLRVFRQPKEEMTKRFVKQLAEPEEAKETIEHVLERVKEGQVVRLSFIGDSAEQPLITEIIRSFKVDVNILQGKISQTQEGAFGTLFIHINGDEHEVEKAIAYIQSKQVEIEVMTHV
;
A
#
# COMPACT_ATOMS: atom_id res chain seq x y z
N VAL A 1 -5.57 -11.16 -13.98
CA VAL A 1 -6.83 -11.61 -13.34
C VAL A 1 -7.82 -10.46 -13.21
N ILE A 2 -7.33 -9.21 -13.25
CA ILE A 2 -8.15 -8.01 -13.38
C ILE A 2 -7.72 -7.30 -14.65
N HIS A 3 -8.69 -6.96 -15.51
CA HIS A 3 -8.46 -6.24 -16.77
C HIS A 3 -9.47 -5.12 -16.91
N LEU A 4 -8.97 -3.88 -16.95
CA LEU A 4 -9.74 -2.67 -17.20
C LEU A 4 -9.37 -2.12 -18.56
N GLN A 5 -10.38 -1.88 -19.42
CA GLN A 5 -10.18 -1.36 -20.75
C GLN A 5 -11.04 -0.10 -20.96
N ASN A 6 -10.40 1.05 -21.09
CA ASN A 6 -11.01 2.37 -21.30
C ASN A 6 -12.15 2.67 -20.32
N VAL A 7 -11.95 2.31 -19.04
CA VAL A 7 -12.99 2.39 -18.02
C VAL A 7 -13.21 3.82 -17.57
N SER A 8 -14.45 4.28 -17.68
CA SER A 8 -14.88 5.59 -17.17
C SER A 8 -16.11 5.47 -16.27
N LYS A 9 -16.20 6.34 -15.26
CA LYS A 9 -17.36 6.46 -14.39
C LYS A 9 -17.69 7.91 -14.14
N THR A 10 -18.86 8.31 -14.62
CA THR A 10 -19.46 9.63 -14.36
C THR A 10 -20.65 9.47 -13.43
N TYR A 11 -20.68 10.25 -12.36
CA TYR A 11 -21.85 10.39 -11.50
C TYR A 11 -22.63 11.63 -11.91
N HIS A 12 -23.92 11.44 -12.16
CA HIS A 12 -24.82 12.52 -12.49
C HIS A 12 -25.53 13.02 -11.22
N SER A 13 -25.44 14.31 -10.94
CA SER A 13 -26.14 14.93 -9.82
C SER A 13 -26.84 16.24 -10.25
N LYS A 14 -27.75 16.73 -9.43
CA LYS A 14 -28.42 18.03 -9.66
C LYS A 14 -27.45 19.21 -9.66
N SER A 15 -26.29 19.06 -9.02
CA SER A 15 -25.23 20.07 -8.93
C SER A 15 -24.18 19.96 -10.06
N GLY A 16 -24.34 19.02 -10.99
CA GLY A 16 -23.43 18.78 -12.10
C GLY A 16 -22.92 17.34 -12.17
N ASN A 17 -22.18 17.04 -13.23
CA ASN A 17 -21.57 15.73 -13.44
C ASN A 17 -20.19 15.69 -12.80
N VAL A 18 -19.85 14.56 -12.19
CA VAL A 18 -18.54 14.30 -11.62
C VAL A 18 -17.94 13.07 -12.27
N ASP A 19 -16.86 13.26 -13.03
CA ASP A 19 -16.10 12.18 -13.64
C ASP A 19 -15.10 11.62 -12.62
N ALA A 20 -15.53 10.58 -11.92
CA ALA A 20 -14.76 9.99 -10.84
C ALA A 20 -13.66 9.02 -11.33
N VAL A 21 -13.86 8.41 -12.49
CA VAL A 21 -12.87 7.55 -13.19
C VAL A 21 -12.90 7.93 -14.66
N LYS A 22 -11.71 8.10 -15.28
CA LYS A 22 -11.56 8.63 -16.64
C LYS A 22 -10.59 7.79 -17.43
N ASP A 23 -11.07 7.04 -18.40
CA ASP A 23 -10.27 6.28 -19.37
C ASP A 23 -9.16 5.45 -18.72
N VAL A 24 -9.51 4.69 -17.69
CA VAL A 24 -8.56 3.85 -16.95
C VAL A 24 -8.34 2.55 -17.70
N ASN A 25 -7.08 2.26 -17.98
CA ASN A 25 -6.58 1.00 -18.50
C ASN A 25 -5.64 0.41 -17.45
N LEU A 26 -5.86 -0.85 -17.02
CA LEU A 26 -5.09 -1.47 -15.95
C LEU A 26 -5.17 -2.99 -16.04
N ASP A 27 -4.00 -3.63 -15.93
CA ASP A 27 -3.86 -5.07 -15.84
C ASP A 27 -3.19 -5.48 -14.53
N ILE A 28 -3.84 -6.39 -13.79
CA ILE A 28 -3.29 -6.94 -12.54
C ILE A 28 -3.19 -8.46 -12.67
N ASP A 29 -2.03 -9.00 -12.39
CA ASP A 29 -1.72 -10.40 -12.54
C ASP A 29 -2.25 -11.25 -11.38
N LYS A 30 -2.39 -12.56 -11.64
CA LYS A 30 -2.83 -13.51 -10.61
C LYS A 30 -1.76 -13.66 -9.52
N GLY A 31 -2.18 -13.58 -8.26
CA GLY A 31 -1.29 -13.71 -7.10
C GLY A 31 -0.49 -12.44 -6.79
N GLU A 32 -0.74 -11.36 -7.51
CA GLU A 32 -0.12 -10.07 -7.28
C GLU A 32 -0.75 -9.34 -6.09
N ILE A 33 0.06 -8.61 -5.32
CA ILE A 33 -0.41 -7.55 -4.41
C ILE A 33 -0.19 -6.23 -5.12
N PHE A 34 -1.28 -5.60 -5.56
CA PHE A 34 -1.27 -4.37 -6.33
C PHE A 34 -1.78 -3.20 -5.50
N GLY A 35 -1.04 -2.10 -5.49
CA GLY A 35 -1.39 -0.89 -4.78
C GLY A 35 -2.03 0.16 -5.69
N ILE A 36 -3.06 0.86 -5.20
CA ILE A 36 -3.61 2.05 -5.84
C ILE A 36 -3.54 3.20 -4.85
N ILE A 37 -2.75 4.22 -5.17
CA ILE A 37 -2.51 5.36 -4.30
C ILE A 37 -2.98 6.65 -4.96
N GLY A 38 -3.37 7.61 -4.14
CA GLY A 38 -3.81 8.94 -4.58
C GLY A 38 -4.41 9.72 -3.41
N TYR A 39 -4.50 11.04 -3.52
CA TYR A 39 -5.15 11.86 -2.50
C TYR A 39 -6.67 11.61 -2.42
N SER A 40 -7.31 12.17 -1.39
CA SER A 40 -8.75 12.14 -1.27
C SER A 40 -9.39 12.77 -2.52
N GLY A 41 -10.44 12.12 -3.06
CA GLY A 41 -11.09 12.57 -4.28
C GLY A 41 -10.42 12.13 -5.60
N ALA A 42 -9.29 11.42 -5.58
CA ALA A 42 -8.61 10.95 -6.81
C ALA A 42 -9.42 9.91 -7.61
N GLY A 43 -10.51 9.34 -7.05
CA GLY A 43 -11.35 8.35 -7.72
C GLY A 43 -11.14 6.90 -7.26
N LYS A 44 -10.21 6.65 -6.33
CA LYS A 44 -9.84 5.30 -5.85
C LYS A 44 -11.02 4.45 -5.37
N SER A 45 -11.87 5.01 -4.48
CA SER A 45 -13.04 4.29 -3.95
C SER A 45 -14.09 4.04 -5.03
N SER A 46 -14.20 4.88 -6.06
CA SER A 46 -15.04 4.62 -7.22
C SER A 46 -14.49 3.46 -8.03
N LEU A 47 -13.18 3.44 -8.26
CA LEU A 47 -12.51 2.38 -9.02
C LEU A 47 -12.69 1.01 -8.34
N ILE A 48 -12.51 0.91 -7.02
CA ILE A 48 -12.68 -0.36 -6.31
C ILE A 48 -14.14 -0.84 -6.34
N ARG A 49 -15.12 0.09 -6.34
CA ARG A 49 -16.53 -0.24 -6.46
C ARG A 49 -16.90 -0.75 -7.87
N LEU A 50 -16.17 -0.34 -8.90
CA LEU A 50 -16.29 -0.92 -10.23
C LEU A 50 -15.75 -2.34 -10.27
N LEU A 51 -14.61 -2.62 -9.61
CA LEU A 51 -14.00 -3.95 -9.56
C LEU A 51 -14.90 -5.00 -8.87
N ASN A 52 -15.63 -4.62 -7.82
CA ASN A 52 -16.54 -5.55 -7.14
C ASN A 52 -17.99 -5.51 -7.69
N GLY A 53 -18.23 -4.67 -8.71
CA GLY A 53 -19.53 -4.49 -9.35
C GLY A 53 -20.59 -3.82 -8.47
N LEU A 54 -20.21 -3.15 -7.35
CA LEU A 54 -21.13 -2.32 -6.58
C LEU A 54 -21.58 -1.11 -7.40
N GLU A 55 -20.72 -0.63 -8.28
CA GLU A 55 -21.01 0.36 -9.31
C GLU A 55 -20.71 -0.25 -10.69
N LEU A 56 -21.44 0.20 -11.70
CA LEU A 56 -21.14 -0.15 -13.09
C LEU A 56 -20.42 1.02 -13.77
N PRO A 57 -19.47 0.75 -14.67
CA PRO A 57 -18.83 1.80 -15.44
C PRO A 57 -19.85 2.49 -16.35
N THR A 58 -19.60 3.76 -16.67
CA THR A 58 -20.36 4.48 -17.69
C THR A 58 -19.89 4.05 -19.09
N GLU A 59 -18.58 3.79 -19.23
CA GLU A 59 -17.93 3.34 -20.45
C GLU A 59 -16.82 2.33 -20.14
N GLY A 60 -16.42 1.55 -21.15
CA GLY A 60 -15.33 0.59 -21.06
C GLY A 60 -15.74 -0.76 -20.51
N ILE A 61 -14.75 -1.63 -20.29
CA ILE A 61 -14.94 -3.02 -19.85
C ILE A 61 -14.20 -3.23 -18.54
N VAL A 62 -14.90 -3.84 -17.58
CA VAL A 62 -14.34 -4.28 -16.30
C VAL A 62 -14.42 -5.81 -16.24
N GLU A 63 -13.28 -6.48 -16.32
CA GLU A 63 -13.19 -7.93 -16.17
C GLU A 63 -12.41 -8.27 -14.89
N VAL A 64 -13.01 -9.09 -14.02
CA VAL A 64 -12.40 -9.54 -12.75
C VAL A 64 -12.66 -11.03 -12.57
N ALA A 65 -11.61 -11.78 -12.32
CA ALA A 65 -11.62 -13.22 -12.13
C ALA A 65 -12.32 -13.98 -13.32
N GLY A 66 -12.18 -13.46 -14.55
CA GLY A 66 -12.80 -14.00 -15.75
C GLY A 66 -14.28 -13.63 -15.94
N ASN A 67 -14.81 -12.71 -15.13
CA ASN A 67 -16.18 -12.23 -15.25
C ASN A 67 -16.18 -10.78 -15.75
N ARG A 68 -16.86 -10.50 -16.86
CA ARG A 68 -17.11 -9.13 -17.33
C ARG A 68 -18.24 -8.50 -16.51
N ILE A 69 -17.86 -7.76 -15.48
CA ILE A 69 -18.74 -7.27 -14.42
C ILE A 69 -19.91 -6.44 -14.95
N ASN A 70 -19.69 -5.66 -15.99
CA ASN A 70 -20.71 -4.78 -16.59
C ASN A 70 -21.60 -5.46 -17.66
N GLU A 71 -21.30 -6.71 -18.04
CA GLU A 71 -22.06 -7.43 -19.07
C GLU A 71 -22.86 -8.62 -18.51
N VAL A 72 -22.60 -9.02 -17.25
CA VAL A 72 -23.25 -10.18 -16.66
C VAL A 72 -24.62 -9.84 -16.05
N SER A 73 -25.54 -10.80 -16.06
CA SER A 73 -26.81 -10.65 -15.36
C SER A 73 -26.64 -10.52 -13.85
N ASN A 74 -27.63 -9.93 -13.15
CA ASN A 74 -27.62 -9.78 -11.70
C ASN A 74 -27.39 -11.10 -10.93
N ALA A 75 -27.86 -12.23 -11.47
CA ALA A 75 -27.63 -13.54 -10.88
C ALA A 75 -26.17 -13.98 -11.00
N LYS A 76 -25.57 -13.79 -12.19
CA LYS A 76 -24.14 -14.05 -12.43
C LYS A 76 -23.25 -13.08 -11.62
N LEU A 77 -23.64 -11.81 -11.53
CA LEU A 77 -22.90 -10.81 -10.74
C LEU A 77 -22.86 -11.20 -9.25
N ARG A 78 -23.99 -11.68 -8.68
CA ARG A 78 -23.99 -12.19 -7.29
C ARG A 78 -23.03 -13.38 -7.11
N LYS A 79 -22.90 -14.24 -8.10
CA LYS A 79 -21.94 -15.36 -8.09
C LYS A 79 -20.49 -14.85 -8.23
N ALA A 80 -20.24 -13.93 -9.15
CA ALA A 80 -18.92 -13.31 -9.31
C ALA A 80 -18.44 -12.63 -8.02
N ARG A 81 -19.34 -11.96 -7.28
CA ARG A 81 -19.03 -11.35 -5.97
C ARG A 81 -18.65 -12.34 -4.87
N GLN A 82 -18.89 -13.64 -5.03
CA GLN A 82 -18.35 -14.65 -4.11
C GLN A 82 -16.86 -14.90 -4.37
N GLU A 83 -16.40 -14.68 -5.60
CA GLU A 83 -15.00 -14.80 -6.02
C GLU A 83 -14.21 -13.48 -5.83
N ILE A 84 -14.91 -12.37 -5.55
CA ILE A 84 -14.34 -11.03 -5.36
C ILE A 84 -14.77 -10.52 -3.99
N SER A 85 -13.92 -10.68 -3.00
CA SER A 85 -14.19 -10.23 -1.63
C SER A 85 -13.64 -8.83 -1.38
N MET A 86 -14.21 -8.16 -0.36
CA MET A 86 -13.81 -6.79 -0.02
C MET A 86 -13.67 -6.62 1.50
N ILE A 87 -12.59 -5.96 1.89
CA ILE A 87 -12.36 -5.44 3.23
C ILE A 87 -12.56 -3.93 3.19
N PHE A 88 -13.38 -3.43 4.09
CA PHE A 88 -13.75 -2.01 4.17
C PHE A 88 -12.97 -1.29 5.27
N GLN A 89 -12.84 0.01 5.14
CA GLN A 89 -12.18 0.91 6.09
C GLN A 89 -12.72 0.76 7.53
N HIS A 90 -14.02 0.61 7.72
CA HIS A 90 -14.70 0.51 9.01
C HIS A 90 -15.15 -0.92 9.33
N PHE A 91 -14.29 -1.89 9.31
CA PHE A 91 -14.51 -3.32 9.65
C PHE A 91 -15.85 -3.92 9.17
N ASN A 92 -16.95 -3.19 9.18
CA ASN A 92 -18.32 -3.56 8.78
C ASN A 92 -18.79 -4.90 9.37
N LEU A 93 -18.44 -5.16 10.64
CA LEU A 93 -18.82 -6.38 11.34
C LEU A 93 -20.28 -6.34 11.77
N LEU A 94 -20.91 -7.51 11.81
CA LEU A 94 -22.24 -7.69 12.35
C LEU A 94 -22.14 -7.69 13.89
N TRP A 95 -22.53 -6.59 14.53
CA TRP A 95 -22.34 -6.35 15.97
C TRP A 95 -23.10 -7.34 16.87
N SER A 96 -24.22 -7.85 16.39
CA SER A 96 -25.05 -8.86 17.09
C SER A 96 -24.58 -10.29 16.88
N ARG A 97 -23.48 -10.50 16.15
CA ARG A 97 -22.91 -11.81 15.84
C ARG A 97 -21.52 -11.98 16.42
N THR A 98 -21.20 -13.19 16.86
CA THR A 98 -19.86 -13.54 17.34
C THR A 98 -18.83 -13.54 16.17
N VAL A 99 -17.54 -13.65 16.50
CA VAL A 99 -16.45 -13.83 15.52
C VAL A 99 -16.78 -14.94 14.53
N ARG A 100 -17.07 -16.14 15.05
CA ARG A 100 -17.42 -17.31 14.21
C ARG A 100 -18.63 -17.02 13.32
N GLN A 101 -19.66 -16.42 13.85
CA GLN A 101 -20.88 -16.12 13.10
C GLN A 101 -20.65 -15.05 12.03
N ASN A 102 -19.78 -14.05 12.29
CA ASN A 102 -19.35 -13.08 11.27
C ASN A 102 -18.65 -13.76 10.09
N ILE A 103 -17.73 -14.70 10.39
CA ILE A 103 -16.97 -15.43 9.36
C ILE A 103 -17.87 -16.40 8.59
N MET A 104 -18.85 -17.02 9.26
CA MET A 104 -19.81 -17.95 8.63
C MET A 104 -20.81 -17.23 7.72
N PHE A 105 -21.05 -15.93 7.90
CA PHE A 105 -22.11 -15.20 7.22
C PHE A 105 -22.06 -15.24 5.68
N PRO A 106 -20.91 -15.01 5.02
CA PRO A 106 -20.83 -15.17 3.56
C PRO A 106 -21.16 -16.59 3.08
N LEU A 107 -20.78 -17.59 3.85
CA LEU A 107 -21.09 -19.00 3.55
C LEU A 107 -22.58 -19.32 3.74
N GLU A 108 -23.26 -18.62 4.66
CA GLU A 108 -24.72 -18.72 4.81
C GLU A 108 -25.42 -18.21 3.56
N ILE A 109 -25.00 -17.04 3.05
CA ILE A 109 -25.54 -16.43 1.82
C ILE A 109 -25.26 -17.33 0.61
N ALA A 110 -24.10 -17.98 0.56
CA ALA A 110 -23.73 -18.92 -0.50
C ALA A 110 -24.45 -20.28 -0.43
N GLY A 111 -25.27 -20.52 0.61
CA GLY A 111 -26.02 -21.76 0.78
C GLY A 111 -25.18 -22.97 1.23
N VAL A 112 -23.97 -22.75 1.78
CA VAL A 112 -23.09 -23.83 2.26
C VAL A 112 -23.72 -24.50 3.49
N PRO A 113 -23.70 -25.85 3.61
CA PRO A 113 -24.21 -26.56 4.76
C PRO A 113 -23.55 -26.19 6.10
N THR A 114 -24.31 -26.15 7.20
CA THR A 114 -23.86 -25.64 8.51
C THR A 114 -22.59 -26.30 9.03
N SER A 115 -22.47 -27.64 8.86
CA SER A 115 -21.26 -28.38 9.25
C SER A 115 -20.01 -27.90 8.55
N LYS A 116 -20.08 -27.68 7.23
CA LYS A 116 -18.97 -27.16 6.42
C LYS A 116 -18.64 -25.71 6.78
N ARG A 117 -19.67 -24.88 7.03
CA ARG A 117 -19.47 -23.48 7.45
C ARG A 117 -18.65 -23.39 8.74
N ARG A 118 -18.99 -24.21 9.73
CA ARG A 118 -18.30 -24.20 11.03
C ARG A 118 -16.84 -24.67 10.91
N ALA A 119 -16.60 -25.73 10.13
CA ALA A 119 -15.24 -26.20 9.86
C ALA A 119 -14.40 -25.12 9.20
N ARG A 120 -14.91 -24.49 8.13
CA ARG A 120 -14.22 -23.42 7.41
C ARG A 120 -13.97 -22.19 8.30
N ALA A 121 -14.94 -21.78 9.12
CA ALA A 121 -14.76 -20.67 10.06
C ALA A 121 -13.64 -20.95 11.07
N ASN A 122 -13.54 -22.15 11.63
CA ASN A 122 -12.47 -22.51 12.55
C ASN A 122 -11.09 -22.47 11.89
N GLU A 123 -10.98 -22.95 10.64
CA GLU A 123 -9.76 -22.86 9.83
C GLU A 123 -9.30 -21.41 9.64
N LEU A 124 -10.23 -20.52 9.28
CA LEU A 124 -9.97 -19.11 9.07
C LEU A 124 -9.64 -18.37 10.37
N ILE A 125 -10.30 -18.71 11.48
CA ILE A 125 -9.97 -18.17 12.81
C ILE A 125 -8.51 -18.48 13.17
N LYS A 126 -8.07 -19.71 12.91
CA LYS A 126 -6.67 -20.10 13.11
C LYS A 126 -5.73 -19.36 12.15
N LEU A 127 -6.10 -19.23 10.87
CA LEU A 127 -5.30 -18.55 9.86
C LEU A 127 -5.01 -17.09 10.25
N VAL A 128 -6.00 -16.38 10.83
CA VAL A 128 -5.84 -14.98 11.24
C VAL A 128 -5.38 -14.80 12.70
N GLY A 129 -5.09 -15.89 13.44
CA GLY A 129 -4.60 -15.84 14.82
C GLY A 129 -5.63 -15.34 15.83
N LEU A 130 -6.87 -15.84 15.73
CA LEU A 130 -7.97 -15.48 16.64
C LEU A 130 -8.49 -16.68 17.44
N GLU A 131 -7.64 -17.73 17.63
CA GLU A 131 -7.99 -18.85 18.49
C GLU A 131 -8.37 -18.39 19.91
N GLY A 132 -9.41 -18.99 20.46
CA GLY A 132 -9.97 -18.63 21.76
C GLY A 132 -10.92 -17.43 21.74
N LYS A 133 -11.11 -16.76 20.57
CA LYS A 133 -12.03 -15.62 20.41
C LYS A 133 -13.30 -15.95 19.61
N GLU A 134 -13.53 -17.21 19.30
CA GLU A 134 -14.61 -17.68 18.41
C GLU A 134 -15.99 -17.19 18.82
N ASN A 135 -16.23 -17.10 20.12
CA ASN A 135 -17.51 -16.73 20.72
C ASN A 135 -17.56 -15.27 21.18
N ALA A 136 -16.47 -14.49 21.00
CA ALA A 136 -16.44 -13.09 21.34
C ALA A 136 -17.28 -12.26 20.34
N TYR A 137 -17.88 -11.19 20.84
CA TYR A 137 -18.59 -10.19 20.02
C TYR A 137 -17.63 -9.08 19.60
N PRO A 138 -17.92 -8.33 18.50
CA PRO A 138 -17.07 -7.24 18.05
C PRO A 138 -16.77 -6.17 19.12
N SER A 139 -17.69 -5.93 20.06
CA SER A 139 -17.49 -4.99 21.18
C SER A 139 -16.37 -5.41 22.15
N GLN A 140 -16.02 -6.70 22.17
CA GLN A 140 -15.01 -7.30 23.05
C GLN A 140 -13.63 -7.41 22.37
N LEU A 141 -13.47 -6.88 21.16
CA LEU A 141 -12.28 -7.00 20.32
C LEU A 141 -11.55 -5.67 20.18
N SER A 142 -10.21 -5.70 20.13
CA SER A 142 -9.40 -4.57 19.71
C SER A 142 -9.59 -4.23 18.22
N GLY A 143 -9.14 -3.06 17.77
CA GLY A 143 -9.20 -2.65 16.36
C GLY A 143 -8.55 -3.69 15.43
N GLY A 144 -7.34 -4.12 15.74
CA GLY A 144 -6.63 -5.15 14.97
C GLY A 144 -7.34 -6.51 14.96
N GLN A 145 -7.96 -6.93 16.09
CA GLN A 145 -8.75 -8.15 16.14
C GLN A 145 -10.01 -8.04 15.27
N LYS A 146 -10.70 -6.89 15.29
CA LYS A 146 -11.84 -6.63 14.39
C LYS A 146 -11.42 -6.73 12.92
N GLN A 147 -10.26 -6.18 12.58
CA GLN A 147 -9.73 -6.26 11.21
C GLN A 147 -9.42 -7.69 10.81
N ARG A 148 -8.81 -8.48 11.68
CA ARG A 148 -8.57 -9.92 11.47
C ARG A 148 -9.87 -10.70 11.23
N VAL A 149 -10.96 -10.37 11.95
CA VAL A 149 -12.30 -10.93 11.69
C VAL A 149 -12.79 -10.53 10.30
N GLY A 150 -12.62 -9.28 9.91
CA GLY A 150 -12.95 -8.77 8.57
C GLY A 150 -12.21 -9.51 7.46
N ILE A 151 -10.90 -9.75 7.63
CA ILE A 151 -10.06 -10.54 6.73
C ILE A 151 -10.58 -11.99 6.64
N ALA A 152 -10.78 -12.67 7.78
CA ALA A 152 -11.26 -14.03 7.81
C ALA A 152 -12.65 -14.16 7.14
N ARG A 153 -13.55 -13.22 7.37
CA ARG A 153 -14.86 -13.15 6.72
C ARG A 153 -14.73 -12.99 5.20
N ALA A 154 -13.83 -12.13 4.74
CA ALA A 154 -13.59 -11.92 3.31
C ALA A 154 -13.04 -13.18 2.62
N LEU A 155 -12.27 -14.01 3.33
CA LEU A 155 -11.70 -15.27 2.83
C LEU A 155 -12.68 -16.47 2.86
N ALA A 156 -13.86 -16.30 3.42
CA ALA A 156 -14.78 -17.41 3.69
C ALA A 156 -15.15 -18.22 2.44
N ASN A 157 -15.42 -17.57 1.32
CA ASN A 157 -15.82 -18.19 0.05
C ASN A 157 -14.64 -18.53 -0.89
N ASP A 158 -13.41 -18.60 -0.40
CA ASP A 158 -12.22 -18.84 -1.22
C ASP A 158 -12.11 -17.90 -2.43
N PRO A 159 -12.07 -16.57 -2.21
CA PRO A 159 -12.06 -15.60 -3.30
C PRO A 159 -10.77 -15.71 -4.13
N LYS A 160 -10.85 -15.32 -5.41
CA LYS A 160 -9.70 -15.17 -6.32
C LYS A 160 -9.06 -13.80 -6.18
N VAL A 161 -9.88 -12.80 -5.79
CA VAL A 161 -9.47 -11.39 -5.63
C VAL A 161 -9.98 -10.85 -4.29
N LEU A 162 -9.08 -10.21 -3.55
CA LEU A 162 -9.37 -9.49 -2.32
C LEU A 162 -9.12 -7.99 -2.54
N LEU A 163 -10.16 -7.20 -2.40
CA LEU A 163 -10.12 -5.76 -2.50
C LEU A 163 -10.05 -5.16 -1.09
N CYS A 164 -9.10 -4.28 -0.84
CA CYS A 164 -8.89 -3.62 0.45
C CYS A 164 -9.04 -2.11 0.28
N ASP A 165 -10.14 -1.55 0.77
CA ASP A 165 -10.40 -0.11 0.76
C ASP A 165 -9.96 0.49 2.09
N GLU A 166 -8.79 1.14 2.11
CA GLU A 166 -8.17 1.76 3.29
C GLU A 166 -8.21 0.87 4.55
N ALA A 167 -7.92 -0.41 4.37
CA ALA A 167 -8.11 -1.45 5.39
C ALA A 167 -7.28 -1.26 6.68
N THR A 168 -6.33 -0.33 6.71
CA THR A 168 -5.44 -0.05 7.85
C THR A 168 -5.56 1.35 8.42
N SER A 169 -6.28 2.27 7.77
CA SER A 169 -6.34 3.69 8.15
C SER A 169 -6.90 3.99 9.54
N ALA A 170 -7.64 3.05 10.12
CA ALA A 170 -8.23 3.17 11.47
C ALA A 170 -7.40 2.46 12.56
N LEU A 171 -6.18 2.02 12.26
CA LEU A 171 -5.31 1.25 13.14
C LEU A 171 -4.06 2.06 13.51
N ASP A 172 -3.49 1.73 14.68
CA ASP A 172 -2.17 2.25 15.04
C ASP A 172 -1.06 1.62 14.17
N PRO A 173 0.12 2.26 14.06
CA PRO A 173 1.18 1.81 13.17
C PRO A 173 1.64 0.36 13.39
N GLN A 174 1.76 -0.07 14.66
CA GLN A 174 2.20 -1.42 14.99
C GLN A 174 1.15 -2.47 14.58
N THR A 175 -0.12 -2.17 14.82
CA THR A 175 -1.24 -3.02 14.39
C THR A 175 -1.34 -3.06 12.85
N THR A 176 -1.15 -1.91 12.19
CA THR A 176 -1.10 -1.82 10.72
C THR A 176 -0.05 -2.77 10.17
N ASP A 177 1.18 -2.72 10.69
CA ASP A 177 2.26 -3.60 10.27
C ASP A 177 1.92 -5.08 10.40
N SER A 178 1.32 -5.48 11.52
CA SER A 178 0.88 -6.85 11.78
C SER A 178 -0.23 -7.31 10.80
N ILE A 179 -1.13 -6.42 10.39
CA ILE A 179 -2.18 -6.73 9.38
C ILE A 179 -1.56 -6.85 7.99
N LEU A 180 -0.60 -6.00 7.62
CA LEU A 180 0.09 -6.08 6.34
C LEU A 180 0.88 -7.38 6.20
N GLU A 181 1.58 -7.80 7.24
CA GLU A 181 2.30 -9.08 7.29
C GLU A 181 1.33 -10.27 7.14
N LEU A 182 0.18 -10.22 7.80
CA LEU A 182 -0.87 -11.22 7.63
C LEU A 182 -1.38 -11.28 6.18
N LEU A 183 -1.64 -10.15 5.54
CA LEU A 183 -2.08 -10.10 4.14
C LEU A 183 -1.02 -10.64 3.18
N ALA A 184 0.25 -10.32 3.39
CA ALA A 184 1.36 -10.85 2.60
C ALA A 184 1.51 -12.38 2.77
N ASP A 185 1.36 -12.90 3.99
CA ASP A 185 1.39 -14.33 4.26
C ASP A 185 0.20 -15.06 3.59
N ILE A 186 -1.01 -14.49 3.68
CA ILE A 186 -2.21 -15.01 3.00
C ILE A 186 -2.01 -15.03 1.48
N ASN A 187 -1.50 -13.94 0.90
CA ASN A 187 -1.20 -13.88 -0.53
C ASN A 187 -0.25 -15.01 -0.96
N LYS A 188 0.87 -15.18 -0.24
CA LYS A 188 1.85 -16.24 -0.50
C LYS A 188 1.27 -17.65 -0.40
N ARG A 189 0.51 -17.92 0.66
CA ARG A 189 -0.03 -19.26 0.93
C ARG A 189 -1.17 -19.66 0.00
N LEU A 190 -2.04 -18.71 -0.34
CA LEU A 190 -3.25 -18.98 -1.11
C LEU A 190 -3.13 -18.60 -2.60
N GLY A 191 -2.06 -17.93 -3.01
CA GLY A 191 -1.94 -17.36 -4.37
C GLY A 191 -3.04 -16.33 -4.67
N LEU A 192 -3.55 -15.65 -3.64
CA LEU A 192 -4.65 -14.71 -3.68
C LEU A 192 -4.18 -13.39 -4.28
N THR A 193 -4.88 -12.87 -5.30
CA THR A 193 -4.62 -11.51 -5.80
C THR A 193 -5.23 -10.50 -4.84
N ILE A 194 -4.44 -9.49 -4.43
CA ILE A 194 -4.87 -8.46 -3.48
C ILE A 194 -4.74 -7.08 -4.14
N VAL A 195 -5.80 -6.28 -4.09
CA VAL A 195 -5.77 -4.87 -4.51
C VAL A 195 -5.96 -4.00 -3.29
N LEU A 196 -4.94 -3.19 -2.98
CA LEU A 196 -4.93 -2.28 -1.83
C LEU A 196 -5.16 -0.85 -2.31
N ILE A 197 -6.19 -0.19 -1.77
CA ILE A 197 -6.36 1.25 -1.89
C ILE A 197 -5.91 1.91 -0.60
N THR A 198 -5.03 2.89 -0.71
CA THR A 198 -4.53 3.66 0.43
C THR A 198 -4.03 5.03 -0.02
N HIS A 199 -3.90 5.94 0.90
CA HIS A 199 -3.11 7.18 0.76
C HIS A 199 -1.77 7.07 1.49
N GLU A 200 -1.48 5.94 2.12
CA GLU A 200 -0.29 5.69 2.92
C GLU A 200 0.78 4.98 2.12
N MET A 201 1.82 5.70 1.72
CA MET A 201 2.91 5.16 0.90
C MET A 201 3.69 4.03 1.59
N HIS A 202 3.79 4.05 2.93
CA HIS A 202 4.50 2.99 3.65
C HIS A 202 3.82 1.63 3.48
N VAL A 203 2.47 1.60 3.38
CA VAL A 203 1.68 0.38 3.12
C VAL A 203 2.04 -0.20 1.75
N ILE A 204 2.06 0.65 0.71
CA ILE A 204 2.42 0.26 -0.65
C ILE A 204 3.83 -0.35 -0.67
N ARG A 205 4.79 0.36 -0.07
CA ARG A 205 6.18 -0.07 -0.04
C ARG A 205 6.38 -1.39 0.69
N LYS A 206 5.61 -1.62 1.78
CA LYS A 206 5.81 -2.81 2.64
C LYS A 206 5.38 -4.11 1.97
N ILE A 207 4.27 -4.11 1.21
CA ILE A 207 3.71 -5.38 0.72
C ILE A 207 3.33 -5.43 -0.76
N CYS A 208 3.27 -4.29 -1.48
CA CYS A 208 2.87 -4.29 -2.89
C CYS A 208 4.05 -4.62 -3.82
N HIS A 209 3.75 -5.33 -4.90
CA HIS A 209 4.68 -5.61 -6.00
C HIS A 209 4.67 -4.45 -7.00
N ARG A 210 3.48 -4.04 -7.43
CA ARG A 210 3.29 -2.89 -8.33
C ARG A 210 2.32 -1.89 -7.72
N VAL A 211 2.38 -0.67 -8.22
CA VAL A 211 1.54 0.45 -7.78
C VAL A 211 1.05 1.25 -8.97
N ALA A 212 -0.20 1.72 -8.89
CA ALA A 212 -0.74 2.77 -9.75
C ALA A 212 -1.00 4.03 -8.92
N VAL A 213 -0.53 5.17 -9.42
CA VAL A 213 -0.81 6.49 -8.86
C VAL A 213 -2.00 7.09 -9.57
N MET A 214 -3.02 7.44 -8.80
CA MET A 214 -4.28 7.95 -9.33
C MET A 214 -4.46 9.42 -8.98
N GLU A 215 -4.72 10.24 -9.99
CA GLU A 215 -4.99 11.68 -9.87
C GLU A 215 -6.15 12.08 -10.78
N ASN A 216 -7.12 12.83 -10.24
CA ASN A 216 -8.26 13.39 -11.00
C ASN A 216 -9.03 12.33 -11.85
N GLY A 217 -9.16 11.12 -11.32
CA GLY A 217 -9.86 10.02 -11.98
C GLY A 217 -9.02 9.22 -12.98
N ARG A 218 -7.74 9.55 -13.18
CA ARG A 218 -6.84 8.88 -14.12
C ARG A 218 -5.71 8.16 -13.40
N ILE A 219 -5.19 7.09 -13.98
CA ILE A 219 -3.89 6.54 -13.61
C ILE A 219 -2.84 7.40 -14.34
N VAL A 220 -2.00 8.09 -13.55
CA VAL A 220 -0.96 8.99 -14.08
C VAL A 220 0.40 8.31 -14.14
N GLU A 221 0.65 7.36 -13.25
CA GLU A 221 1.89 6.57 -13.24
C GLU A 221 1.60 5.15 -12.74
N GLU A 222 2.29 4.15 -13.31
CA GLU A 222 2.17 2.74 -12.94
C GLU A 222 3.50 2.02 -13.11
N GLY A 223 3.77 1.05 -12.24
CA GLY A 223 4.95 0.20 -12.34
C GLY A 223 5.29 -0.56 -11.06
N GLU A 224 6.40 -1.27 -11.09
CA GLU A 224 6.99 -1.89 -9.90
C GLU A 224 7.26 -0.84 -8.82
N VAL A 225 6.97 -1.18 -7.57
CA VAL A 225 7.05 -0.23 -6.45
C VAL A 225 8.43 0.41 -6.38
N LEU A 226 9.51 -0.37 -6.40
CA LEU A 226 10.88 0.16 -6.32
C LEU A 226 11.20 1.10 -7.49
N ARG A 227 10.75 0.78 -8.71
CA ARG A 227 10.98 1.62 -9.89
C ARG A 227 10.27 2.96 -9.78
N VAL A 228 8.98 2.94 -9.41
CA VAL A 228 8.17 4.16 -9.25
C VAL A 228 8.74 5.06 -8.14
N PHE A 229 9.28 4.44 -7.06
CA PHE A 229 9.90 5.19 -5.97
C PHE A 229 11.28 5.74 -6.32
N ARG A 230 12.06 4.98 -7.10
CA ARG A 230 13.41 5.38 -7.50
C ARG A 230 13.42 6.50 -8.53
N GLN A 231 12.49 6.42 -9.48
CA GLN A 231 12.43 7.35 -10.62
C GLN A 231 10.98 7.80 -10.86
N PRO A 232 10.40 8.55 -9.89
CA PRO A 232 9.05 9.07 -10.05
C PRO A 232 9.02 10.06 -11.22
N LYS A 233 8.11 9.85 -12.16
CA LYS A 233 7.99 10.68 -13.35
C LYS A 233 7.02 11.82 -13.13
N GLU A 234 5.87 11.52 -12.54
CA GLU A 234 4.78 12.47 -12.35
C GLU A 234 4.96 13.28 -11.07
N GLU A 235 4.55 14.54 -11.09
CA GLU A 235 4.66 15.45 -9.94
C GLU A 235 3.92 14.93 -8.70
N MET A 236 2.79 14.28 -8.90
CA MET A 236 2.04 13.63 -7.82
C MET A 236 2.87 12.53 -7.15
N THR A 237 3.50 11.67 -7.95
CA THR A 237 4.36 10.59 -7.46
C THR A 237 5.57 11.14 -6.71
N LYS A 238 6.21 12.20 -7.23
CA LYS A 238 7.33 12.87 -6.56
C LYS A 238 6.93 13.39 -5.18
N ARG A 239 5.73 13.99 -5.06
CA ARG A 239 5.20 14.46 -3.76
C ARG A 239 5.01 13.31 -2.77
N PHE A 240 4.44 12.18 -3.21
CA PHE A 240 4.29 11.00 -2.36
C PHE A 240 5.64 10.43 -1.90
N VAL A 241 6.61 10.34 -2.81
CA VAL A 241 7.96 9.85 -2.48
C VAL A 241 8.66 10.81 -1.51
N LYS A 242 8.52 12.12 -1.72
CA LYS A 242 9.08 13.13 -0.82
C LYS A 242 8.52 13.02 0.60
N GLN A 243 7.22 12.79 0.77
CA GLN A 243 6.60 12.57 2.10
C GLN A 243 7.17 11.36 2.85
N LEU A 244 7.65 10.34 2.14
CA LEU A 244 8.33 9.19 2.77
C LEU A 244 9.76 9.50 3.23
N ALA A 245 10.44 10.31 2.42
CA ALA A 245 11.83 10.67 2.66
C ALA A 245 11.98 11.72 3.79
N GLU A 246 10.96 12.53 3.98
CA GLU A 246 10.94 13.64 4.93
C GLU A 246 9.75 13.50 5.92
N PRO A 247 9.83 12.67 6.96
CA PRO A 247 8.89 12.74 8.08
C PRO A 247 8.93 14.16 8.68
N GLU A 248 7.79 14.71 9.09
CA GLU A 248 7.73 16.07 9.68
C GLU A 248 8.69 16.25 10.87
N GLU A 249 8.86 15.21 11.68
CA GLU A 249 9.85 15.17 12.78
C GLU A 249 11.30 15.30 12.29
N ALA A 250 11.59 14.87 11.06
CA ALA A 250 12.91 15.01 10.47
C ALA A 250 13.20 16.43 10.01
N LYS A 251 12.19 17.14 9.50
CA LYS A 251 12.35 18.54 9.04
C LYS A 251 12.78 19.46 10.16
N GLU A 252 12.08 19.43 11.29
CA GLU A 252 12.43 20.28 12.46
C GLU A 252 13.85 19.99 12.95
N THR A 253 14.25 18.72 13.00
CA THR A 253 15.61 18.34 13.43
C THR A 253 16.66 18.83 12.43
N ILE A 254 16.40 18.69 11.13
CA ILE A 254 17.34 19.07 10.07
C ILE A 254 17.44 20.61 9.97
N GLU A 255 16.32 21.33 10.02
CA GLU A 255 16.31 22.79 10.04
C GLU A 255 17.10 23.32 11.23
N HIS A 256 16.92 22.76 12.42
CA HIS A 256 17.69 23.12 13.61
C HIS A 256 19.19 22.82 13.49
N VAL A 257 19.57 21.78 12.75
CA VAL A 257 20.98 21.45 12.50
C VAL A 257 21.54 22.38 11.43
N LEU A 258 20.81 22.66 10.36
CA LEU A 258 21.23 23.60 9.30
C LEU A 258 21.53 24.98 9.87
N GLU A 259 20.73 25.49 10.82
CA GLU A 259 20.99 26.76 11.50
C GLU A 259 22.32 26.80 12.32
N ARG A 260 22.80 25.64 12.77
CA ARG A 260 23.99 25.50 13.62
C ARG A 260 25.26 25.15 12.85
N VAL A 261 25.13 24.53 11.69
CA VAL A 261 26.24 24.10 10.86
C VAL A 261 26.79 25.32 10.10
N LYS A 262 28.01 25.72 10.46
CA LYS A 262 28.71 26.86 9.83
C LYS A 262 29.74 26.40 8.80
N GLU A 263 30.19 25.17 8.84
CA GLU A 263 31.22 24.60 7.98
C GLU A 263 30.79 23.21 7.49
N GLY A 264 31.23 22.83 6.28
CA GLY A 264 30.85 21.54 5.65
C GLY A 264 29.50 21.60 4.94
N GLN A 265 29.01 20.42 4.57
CA GLN A 265 27.74 20.28 3.84
C GLN A 265 26.84 19.25 4.52
N VAL A 266 25.54 19.58 4.63
CA VAL A 266 24.51 18.63 5.01
C VAL A 266 23.93 18.03 3.73
N VAL A 267 23.93 16.71 3.65
CA VAL A 267 23.44 15.99 2.48
C VAL A 267 22.45 14.92 2.87
N ARG A 268 21.45 14.75 2.02
CA ARG A 268 20.49 13.63 2.08
C ARG A 268 20.96 12.56 1.10
N LEU A 269 21.10 11.34 1.60
CA LEU A 269 21.41 10.15 0.82
C LEU A 269 20.17 9.28 0.75
N SER A 270 19.79 8.83 -0.46
CA SER A 270 18.70 7.87 -0.67
C SER A 270 19.27 6.58 -1.22
N PHE A 271 19.04 5.48 -0.50
CA PHE A 271 19.53 4.15 -0.82
C PHE A 271 18.39 3.28 -1.30
N ILE A 272 18.63 2.46 -2.34
CA ILE A 272 17.62 1.56 -2.88
C ILE A 272 18.27 0.23 -3.27
N GLY A 273 17.69 -0.89 -2.77
CA GLY A 273 18.21 -2.23 -3.04
C GLY A 273 19.59 -2.45 -2.42
N ASP A 274 20.48 -3.07 -3.17
CA ASP A 274 21.82 -3.48 -2.70
C ASP A 274 22.68 -2.32 -2.20
N SER A 275 22.42 -1.08 -2.63
CA SER A 275 23.17 0.10 -2.16
C SER A 275 22.95 0.39 -0.68
N ALA A 276 21.84 -0.05 -0.11
CA ALA A 276 21.54 0.14 1.32
C ALA A 276 22.36 -0.78 2.24
N GLU A 277 22.97 -1.84 1.70
CA GLU A 277 23.79 -2.82 2.45
C GLU A 277 25.29 -2.50 2.36
N GLN A 278 25.70 -1.53 1.53
CA GLN A 278 27.11 -1.17 1.35
C GLN A 278 27.60 -0.27 2.51
N PRO A 279 28.84 -0.46 2.97
CA PRO A 279 29.43 0.33 4.06
C PRO A 279 29.89 1.71 3.59
N LEU A 280 29.02 2.47 2.89
CA LEU A 280 29.35 3.71 2.21
C LEU A 280 29.99 4.76 3.14
N ILE A 281 29.47 4.95 4.34
CA ILE A 281 30.01 5.92 5.30
C ILE A 281 31.46 5.56 5.69
N THR A 282 31.72 4.28 5.90
CA THR A 282 33.08 3.80 6.21
C THR A 282 34.01 4.00 5.03
N GLU A 283 33.54 3.76 3.79
CA GLU A 283 34.35 3.97 2.57
C GLU A 283 34.71 5.47 2.42
N ILE A 284 33.77 6.37 2.67
CA ILE A 284 33.99 7.83 2.57
C ILE A 284 35.07 8.27 3.57
N ILE A 285 34.91 7.91 4.85
CA ILE A 285 35.83 8.32 5.92
C ILE A 285 37.24 7.76 5.69
N ARG A 286 37.37 6.57 5.11
CA ARG A 286 38.68 5.95 4.81
C ARG A 286 39.35 6.53 3.56
N SER A 287 38.59 6.96 2.58
CA SER A 287 39.10 7.38 1.27
C SER A 287 39.36 8.89 1.17
N PHE A 288 38.67 9.68 1.96
CA PHE A 288 38.74 11.15 1.94
C PHE A 288 39.04 11.69 3.35
N LYS A 289 39.69 12.85 3.41
CA LYS A 289 39.97 13.55 4.68
C LYS A 289 38.75 14.36 5.14
N VAL A 290 37.68 13.66 5.47
CA VAL A 290 36.42 14.27 5.91
C VAL A 290 35.92 13.58 7.18
N ASP A 291 35.24 14.36 8.01
CA ASP A 291 34.48 13.86 9.14
C ASP A 291 33.01 13.73 8.72
N VAL A 292 32.34 12.65 9.10
CA VAL A 292 30.94 12.40 8.79
C VAL A 292 30.15 12.21 10.06
N ASN A 293 29.17 13.09 10.29
CA ASN A 293 28.21 12.96 11.37
C ASN A 293 26.86 12.53 10.80
N ILE A 294 26.27 11.45 11.36
CA ILE A 294 24.93 10.99 11.00
C ILE A 294 23.93 11.78 11.82
N LEU A 295 23.11 12.58 11.17
CA LEU A 295 22.09 13.42 11.80
C LEU A 295 20.81 12.63 12.03
N GLN A 296 20.40 11.85 11.02
CA GLN A 296 19.22 10.99 11.06
C GLN A 296 19.32 9.91 10.00
N GLY A 297 18.71 8.75 10.24
CA GLY A 297 18.64 7.69 9.25
C GLY A 297 17.46 6.75 9.47
N LYS A 298 16.90 6.26 8.38
CA LYS A 298 15.86 5.24 8.39
C LYS A 298 16.09 4.28 7.23
N ILE A 299 16.18 2.99 7.53
CA ILE A 299 16.22 1.92 6.54
C ILE A 299 14.97 1.07 6.73
N SER A 300 14.29 0.74 5.66
CA SER A 300 13.08 -0.09 5.66
C SER A 300 13.22 -1.17 4.59
N GLN A 301 12.73 -2.37 4.89
CA GLN A 301 12.66 -3.46 3.93
C GLN A 301 11.40 -3.34 3.07
N THR A 302 11.52 -3.66 1.78
CA THR A 302 10.42 -3.84 0.83
C THR A 302 10.38 -5.29 0.36
N GLN A 303 9.37 -5.67 -0.44
CA GLN A 303 9.31 -7.01 -1.04
C GLN A 303 10.51 -7.31 -1.97
N GLU A 304 11.10 -6.27 -2.57
CA GLU A 304 12.14 -6.38 -3.60
C GLU A 304 13.51 -5.85 -3.15
N GLY A 305 13.66 -5.47 -1.87
CA GLY A 305 14.93 -4.99 -1.33
C GLY A 305 14.81 -3.88 -0.28
N ALA A 306 15.94 -3.38 0.18
CA ALA A 306 16.00 -2.32 1.16
C ALA A 306 15.81 -0.94 0.52
N PHE A 307 15.14 -0.04 1.23
CA PHE A 307 15.08 1.39 0.93
C PHE A 307 15.47 2.18 2.17
N GLY A 308 16.32 3.18 2.03
CA GLY A 308 16.76 3.98 3.16
C GLY A 308 17.02 5.44 2.81
N THR A 309 16.86 6.29 3.79
CA THR A 309 17.28 7.69 3.73
C THR A 309 18.20 7.96 4.90
N LEU A 310 19.32 8.63 4.63
CA LEU A 310 20.29 9.03 5.63
C LEU A 310 20.61 10.50 5.45
N PHE A 311 20.50 11.29 6.52
CA PHE A 311 20.94 12.67 6.57
C PHE A 311 22.29 12.72 7.28
N ILE A 312 23.30 13.20 6.60
CA ILE A 312 24.65 13.30 7.12
C ILE A 312 25.19 14.71 6.95
N HIS A 313 26.03 15.12 7.91
CA HIS A 313 26.88 16.28 7.78
C HIS A 313 28.30 15.83 7.46
N ILE A 314 28.83 16.29 6.33
CA ILE A 314 30.20 16.05 5.88
C ILE A 314 31.00 17.31 6.13
N ASN A 315 32.01 17.23 6.96
CA ASN A 315 32.89 18.33 7.31
C ASN A 315 34.33 18.02 6.87
N GLY A 316 35.07 19.01 6.40
CA GLY A 316 36.45 18.89 5.94
C GLY A 316 36.84 20.03 4.99
N ASP A 317 38.00 19.90 4.35
CA ASP A 317 38.39 20.80 3.28
C ASP A 317 37.38 20.74 2.12
N GLU A 318 37.01 21.91 1.54
CA GLU A 318 35.98 22.01 0.51
C GLU A 318 36.21 21.04 -0.66
N HIS A 319 37.46 20.92 -1.10
CA HIS A 319 37.83 20.02 -2.19
C HIS A 319 37.68 18.53 -1.81
N GLU A 320 37.96 18.15 -0.57
CA GLU A 320 37.77 16.77 -0.07
C GLU A 320 36.27 16.44 0.09
N VAL A 321 35.45 17.42 0.53
CA VAL A 321 33.99 17.29 0.60
C VAL A 321 33.39 17.08 -0.79
N GLU A 322 33.79 17.86 -1.80
CA GLU A 322 33.36 17.71 -3.18
C GLU A 322 33.71 16.33 -3.76
N LYS A 323 34.94 15.86 -3.52
CA LYS A 323 35.35 14.50 -3.92
C LYS A 323 34.52 13.42 -3.27
N ALA A 324 34.24 13.54 -1.97
CA ALA A 324 33.40 12.60 -1.24
C ALA A 324 31.97 12.54 -1.84
N ILE A 325 31.38 13.71 -2.15
CA ILE A 325 30.07 13.80 -2.79
C ILE A 325 30.08 13.16 -4.18
N ALA A 326 31.08 13.45 -5.02
CA ALA A 326 31.24 12.83 -6.34
C ALA A 326 31.40 11.30 -6.23
N TYR A 327 32.12 10.82 -5.24
CA TYR A 327 32.25 9.40 -4.97
C TYR A 327 30.91 8.74 -4.60
N ILE A 328 30.11 9.36 -3.72
CA ILE A 328 28.78 8.87 -3.36
C ILE A 328 27.90 8.76 -4.61
N GLN A 329 27.90 9.78 -5.47
CA GLN A 329 27.13 9.78 -6.73
C GLN A 329 27.52 8.60 -7.64
N SER A 330 28.82 8.23 -7.66
CA SER A 330 29.32 7.08 -8.46
C SER A 330 28.81 5.72 -7.97
N LYS A 331 28.32 5.64 -6.73
CA LYS A 331 27.83 4.40 -6.09
C LYS A 331 26.33 4.14 -6.26
N GLN A 332 25.68 4.84 -7.19
CA GLN A 332 24.22 4.72 -7.42
C GLN A 332 23.37 5.08 -6.20
N VAL A 333 23.90 5.93 -5.34
CA VAL A 333 23.17 6.55 -4.22
C VAL A 333 22.73 7.93 -4.66
N GLU A 334 21.44 8.22 -4.53
CA GLU A 334 20.95 9.58 -4.78
C GLU A 334 21.40 10.50 -3.66
N ILE A 335 21.96 11.65 -4.03
CA ILE A 335 22.43 12.66 -3.11
C ILE A 335 21.75 13.99 -3.40
N GLU A 336 21.25 14.61 -2.36
CA GLU A 336 20.70 15.98 -2.40
C GLU A 336 21.41 16.81 -1.35
N VAL A 337 22.04 17.89 -1.80
CA VAL A 337 22.68 18.86 -0.91
C VAL A 337 21.60 19.75 -0.31
N MET A 338 21.52 19.79 1.01
CA MET A 338 20.57 20.60 1.75
C MET A 338 21.12 22.01 1.89
N THR A 339 20.46 22.99 1.28
CA THR A 339 20.79 24.42 1.42
C THR A 339 19.83 25.08 2.38
N HIS A 340 20.30 26.14 3.08
CA HIS A 340 19.38 27.03 3.79
C HIS A 340 18.35 27.61 2.81
N VAL A 341 17.06 27.47 3.12
CA VAL A 341 15.97 28.14 2.41
C VAL A 341 15.79 29.54 2.97
#